data_39f221ec2c8ed81b9e439ffe091634f5
#
_entry.id   39f221ec2c8ed81b9e439ffe091634f5
#
_cell.length_a   1.000
_cell.length_b   1.000
_cell.length_c   1.000
_cell.angle_alpha   90.00
_cell.angle_beta   90.00
_cell.angle_gamma   90.00
#
_symmetry.space_group_name_H-M   'P 1'
#
loop_
_entity.id
_entity.type
_entity.pdbx_description
1 polymer ?
#
loop_
_entity_poly.entity_id
_entity_poly.type
_entity_poly.pdbx_seq_one_letter_code
_entity_poly.pdbx_strand_id
1 'polypeptide(L)'
;MRMNQKDGNFCDASDQAGPALLEKRVSRGLAVADLFNDGNMDIVIGDIDGAPMILRNHGVPGLHWVSFELSGTKSNRLAIGARIKLIAGGMTQTDEIHSGGSYLSQNDLRVHFGLGAAAKIDRVEVYWPSGKTDTLTNLSADQFYSVLEGSGVVPAERIRPAPPSKTKAPVSSQLPGLRK
;
A
#
# COMPACT_ATOMS: atom_id res chain seq x y z
N MET A 1 -3.84 -4.55 -19.61
CA MET A 1 -4.43 -4.70 -18.24
C MET A 1 -5.55 -5.73 -18.30
N ARG A 2 -5.70 -6.59 -17.28
CA ARG A 2 -6.76 -7.60 -17.25
C ARG A 2 -7.73 -7.35 -16.10
N MET A 3 -9.03 -7.33 -16.40
CA MET A 3 -10.08 -7.10 -15.42
C MET A 3 -10.81 -8.42 -15.10
N ASN A 4 -10.94 -8.74 -13.82
CA ASN A 4 -11.67 -9.91 -13.35
C ASN A 4 -13.18 -9.69 -13.51
N GLN A 5 -13.87 -10.62 -14.16
CA GLN A 5 -15.31 -10.58 -14.40
C GLN A 5 -16.15 -11.23 -13.32
N LYS A 6 -15.52 -11.65 -12.21
CA LYS A 6 -16.16 -12.30 -11.05
C LYS A 6 -16.76 -13.70 -11.32
N ASP A 7 -16.61 -14.22 -12.50
CA ASP A 7 -17.03 -15.57 -12.92
C ASP A 7 -15.84 -16.51 -13.13
N GLY A 8 -14.64 -16.10 -12.73
CA GLY A 8 -13.37 -16.80 -12.94
C GLY A 8 -12.68 -16.44 -14.26
N ASN A 9 -13.28 -15.60 -15.07
CA ASN A 9 -12.72 -15.11 -16.33
C ASN A 9 -12.09 -13.73 -16.18
N PHE A 10 -11.17 -13.41 -17.10
CA PHE A 10 -10.54 -12.10 -17.21
C PHE A 10 -10.69 -11.57 -18.63
N CYS A 11 -11.12 -10.32 -18.77
CA CYS A 11 -11.11 -9.62 -20.05
C CYS A 11 -9.92 -8.66 -20.16
N ASP A 12 -9.51 -8.35 -21.37
CA ASP A 12 -8.55 -7.28 -21.63
C ASP A 12 -9.27 -5.93 -21.53
N ALA A 13 -8.78 -5.05 -20.69
CA ALA A 13 -9.30 -3.70 -20.46
C ALA A 13 -8.22 -2.63 -20.67
N SER A 14 -7.17 -2.95 -21.45
CA SER A 14 -6.03 -2.04 -21.65
C SER A 14 -6.44 -0.72 -22.30
N ASP A 15 -7.37 -0.76 -23.23
CA ASP A 15 -7.92 0.41 -23.95
C ASP A 15 -8.80 1.31 -23.06
N GLN A 16 -9.36 0.75 -21.97
CA GLN A 16 -10.18 1.51 -21.02
C GLN A 16 -9.34 2.15 -19.91
N ALA A 17 -8.10 1.70 -19.75
CA ALA A 17 -7.22 2.12 -18.68
C ALA A 17 -6.35 3.36 -19.03
N GLY A 18 -6.61 3.97 -20.17
CA GLY A 18 -5.95 5.20 -20.62
C GLY A 18 -4.83 4.99 -21.65
N PRO A 19 -4.48 6.04 -22.40
CA PRO A 19 -3.56 5.95 -23.54
C PRO A 19 -2.14 5.56 -23.16
N ALA A 20 -1.69 5.85 -21.94
CA ALA A 20 -0.34 5.54 -21.48
C ALA A 20 -0.05 4.02 -21.45
N LEU A 21 -1.08 3.18 -21.24
CA LEU A 21 -0.92 1.73 -21.28
C LEU A 21 -0.84 1.15 -22.69
N LEU A 22 -1.10 1.94 -23.70
CA LEU A 22 -1.00 1.53 -25.12
C LEU A 22 0.38 1.86 -25.70
N GLU A 23 1.21 2.64 -25.00
CA GLU A 23 2.57 2.94 -25.42
C GLU A 23 3.44 1.67 -25.39
N LYS A 24 4.16 1.44 -26.48
CA LYS A 24 5.13 0.32 -26.56
C LYS A 24 6.40 0.69 -25.79
N ARG A 25 6.70 -0.04 -24.74
CA ARG A 25 7.86 0.17 -23.86
C ARG A 25 8.56 -1.16 -23.53
N VAL A 26 9.80 -1.08 -23.15
CA VAL A 26 10.56 -2.24 -22.65
C VAL A 26 10.58 -2.19 -21.12
N SER A 27 9.44 -2.53 -20.54
CA SER A 27 9.24 -2.45 -19.10
C SER A 27 9.77 -3.70 -18.37
N ARG A 28 10.27 -3.53 -17.14
CA ARG A 28 10.81 -4.62 -16.31
C ARG A 28 10.17 -4.70 -14.95
N GLY A 29 10.24 -3.61 -14.17
CA GLY A 29 9.70 -3.54 -12.82
C GLY A 29 8.33 -2.87 -12.81
N LEU A 30 7.47 -3.32 -11.90
CA LEU A 30 6.18 -2.70 -11.63
C LEU A 30 5.95 -2.67 -10.13
N ALA A 31 5.54 -1.52 -9.61
CA ALA A 31 5.11 -1.37 -8.23
C ALA A 31 3.75 -0.66 -8.19
N VAL A 32 2.94 -1.04 -7.21
CA VAL A 32 1.62 -0.47 -6.97
C VAL A 32 1.62 0.16 -5.57
N ALA A 33 1.19 1.42 -5.49
CA ALA A 33 1.11 2.16 -4.24
C ALA A 33 0.09 3.30 -4.36
N ASP A 34 -0.49 3.71 -3.26
CA ASP A 34 -1.17 5.00 -3.16
C ASP A 34 -0.12 6.09 -2.91
N LEU A 35 0.40 6.67 -3.98
CA LEU A 35 1.52 7.63 -3.94
C LEU A 35 1.10 8.99 -3.39
N PHE A 36 -0.15 9.34 -3.56
CA PHE A 36 -0.68 10.66 -3.18
C PHE A 36 -1.47 10.62 -1.87
N ASN A 37 -1.65 9.44 -1.26
CA ASN A 37 -2.46 9.20 -0.07
C ASN A 37 -3.90 9.73 -0.24
N ASP A 38 -4.46 9.52 -1.42
CA ASP A 38 -5.82 9.90 -1.79
C ASP A 38 -6.79 8.70 -1.86
N GLY A 39 -6.29 7.50 -1.51
CA GLY A 39 -7.05 6.25 -1.49
C GLY A 39 -7.13 5.54 -2.83
N ASN A 40 -6.49 6.07 -3.86
CA ASN A 40 -6.43 5.45 -5.17
C ASN A 40 -5.07 4.79 -5.39
N MET A 41 -5.08 3.55 -5.85
CA MET A 41 -3.83 2.82 -6.12
C MET A 41 -3.26 3.25 -7.46
N ASP A 42 -2.03 3.79 -7.43
CA ASP A 42 -1.26 4.19 -8.60
C ASP A 42 -0.29 3.09 -9.02
N ILE A 43 0.22 3.17 -10.25
CA ILE A 43 1.19 2.22 -10.78
C ILE A 43 2.47 2.96 -11.19
N VAL A 44 3.61 2.43 -10.74
CA VAL A 44 4.94 2.87 -11.19
C VAL A 44 5.55 1.74 -12.02
N ILE A 45 6.00 2.08 -13.22
CA ILE A 45 6.62 1.13 -14.15
C ILE A 45 8.03 1.60 -14.44
N GLY A 46 9.00 0.72 -14.20
CA GLY A 46 10.40 0.95 -14.55
C GLY A 46 10.72 0.38 -15.94
N ASP A 47 11.26 1.20 -16.82
CA ASP A 47 11.67 0.82 -18.16
C ASP A 47 13.19 0.60 -18.24
N ILE A 48 13.64 -0.22 -19.21
CA ILE A 48 15.06 -0.30 -19.57
C ILE A 48 15.39 0.94 -20.41
N ASP A 49 16.46 1.61 -20.02
CA ASP A 49 17.01 2.78 -20.73
C ASP A 49 16.01 3.93 -20.92
N GLY A 50 14.94 3.99 -20.11
CA GLY A 50 13.91 5.01 -20.16
C GLY A 50 13.55 5.61 -18.81
N ALA A 51 12.89 6.77 -18.83
CA ALA A 51 12.32 7.33 -17.62
C ALA A 51 11.18 6.43 -17.09
N PRO A 52 11.04 6.29 -15.76
CA PRO A 52 9.93 5.54 -15.18
C PRO A 52 8.60 6.20 -15.55
N MET A 53 7.58 5.37 -15.75
CA MET A 53 6.21 5.82 -15.99
C MET A 53 5.40 5.75 -14.72
N ILE A 54 4.66 6.81 -14.41
CA ILE A 54 3.71 6.85 -13.29
C ILE A 54 2.32 6.97 -13.89
N LEU A 55 1.48 5.97 -13.61
CA LEU A 55 0.08 5.96 -13.97
C LEU A 55 -0.73 6.33 -12.74
N ARG A 56 -1.23 7.55 -12.72
CA ARG A 56 -2.08 8.04 -11.64
C ARG A 56 -3.51 7.57 -11.83
N ASN A 57 -4.08 6.99 -10.78
CA ASN A 57 -5.49 6.65 -10.72
C ASN A 57 -6.26 7.82 -10.09
N HIS A 58 -7.30 8.29 -10.78
CA HIS A 58 -8.15 9.39 -10.28
C HIS A 58 -9.40 8.88 -9.55
N GLY A 59 -9.50 7.57 -9.34
CA GLY A 59 -10.65 6.96 -8.68
C GLY A 59 -11.92 7.01 -9.52
N VAL A 60 -12.99 6.46 -8.95
CA VAL A 60 -14.34 6.49 -9.54
C VAL A 60 -15.29 7.06 -8.49
N PRO A 61 -16.02 8.15 -8.76
CA PRO A 61 -16.95 8.73 -7.82
C PRO A 61 -17.98 7.71 -7.31
N GLY A 62 -18.23 7.72 -6.00
CA GLY A 62 -19.19 6.82 -5.34
C GLY A 62 -18.66 5.42 -5.06
N LEU A 63 -17.39 5.13 -5.35
CA LEU A 63 -16.72 3.93 -4.90
C LEU A 63 -15.85 4.24 -3.68
N HIS A 64 -15.90 3.35 -2.70
CA HIS A 64 -15.21 3.46 -1.42
C HIS A 64 -14.01 2.53 -1.33
N TRP A 65 -13.12 2.84 -0.42
CA TRP A 65 -11.87 2.10 -0.18
C TRP A 65 -11.51 2.08 1.31
N VAL A 66 -10.52 1.28 1.68
CA VAL A 66 -9.86 1.33 2.98
C VAL A 66 -8.42 0.82 2.84
N SER A 67 -7.51 1.39 3.63
CA SER A 67 -6.12 0.96 3.64
C SER A 67 -5.65 0.70 5.08
N PHE A 68 -4.90 -0.40 5.27
CA PHE A 68 -4.37 -0.82 6.56
C PHE A 68 -2.84 -0.84 6.56
N GLU A 69 -2.23 -0.11 7.47
CA GLU A 69 -0.82 -0.22 7.80
C GLU A 69 -0.67 -1.07 9.06
N LEU A 70 -0.06 -2.25 8.93
CA LEU A 70 0.12 -3.17 10.05
C LEU A 70 1.52 -3.06 10.65
N SER A 71 1.63 -3.21 11.97
CA SER A 71 2.91 -3.30 12.66
C SER A 71 2.91 -4.44 13.68
N GLY A 72 3.86 -5.36 13.54
CA GLY A 72 4.03 -6.46 14.47
C GLY A 72 4.69 -6.03 15.78
N THR A 73 4.31 -6.69 16.86
CA THR A 73 4.96 -6.61 18.18
C THR A 73 5.67 -7.89 18.54
N LYS A 74 5.04 -9.05 18.26
CA LYS A 74 5.63 -10.39 18.34
C LYS A 74 5.98 -10.91 16.95
N SER A 75 5.21 -10.53 15.96
CA SER A 75 5.53 -10.71 14.54
C SER A 75 6.64 -9.75 14.10
N ASN A 76 7.18 -9.93 12.90
CA ASN A 76 8.11 -8.95 12.34
C ASN A 76 7.44 -7.57 12.24
N ARG A 77 8.23 -6.50 12.41
CA ARG A 77 7.72 -5.14 12.49
C ARG A 77 6.90 -4.70 11.27
N LEU A 78 7.30 -5.12 10.08
CA LEU A 78 6.61 -4.79 8.83
C LEU A 78 5.39 -5.68 8.58
N ALA A 79 5.06 -6.57 9.51
CA ALA A 79 3.95 -7.51 9.44
C ALA A 79 3.94 -8.39 8.17
N ILE A 80 5.10 -8.59 7.52
CA ILE A 80 5.21 -9.44 6.33
C ILE A 80 4.72 -10.85 6.68
N GLY A 81 3.81 -11.39 5.85
CA GLY A 81 3.12 -12.66 6.07
C GLY A 81 1.84 -12.54 6.90
N ALA A 82 1.48 -11.33 7.38
CA ALA A 82 0.17 -11.12 7.99
C ALA A 82 -0.92 -11.09 6.92
N ARG A 83 -2.02 -11.80 7.17
CA ARG A 83 -3.19 -11.83 6.28
C ARG A 83 -4.33 -11.03 6.88
N ILE A 84 -5.02 -10.28 6.03
CA ILE A 84 -6.23 -9.55 6.39
C ILE A 84 -7.42 -10.17 5.68
N LYS A 85 -8.48 -10.48 6.42
CA LYS A 85 -9.78 -10.83 5.89
C LYS A 85 -10.75 -9.72 6.24
N LEU A 86 -11.34 -9.12 5.23
CA LEU A 86 -12.28 -8.01 5.35
C LEU A 86 -13.66 -8.42 4.85
N ILE A 87 -14.70 -8.01 5.58
CA ILE A 87 -16.11 -8.21 5.22
C ILE A 87 -16.76 -6.81 5.15
N ALA A 88 -17.31 -6.45 4.00
CA ALA A 88 -18.02 -5.21 3.78
C ALA A 88 -19.08 -5.37 2.68
N GLY A 89 -20.28 -4.85 2.87
CA GLY A 89 -21.33 -4.88 1.87
C GLY A 89 -21.68 -6.27 1.34
N GLY A 90 -21.59 -7.31 2.18
CA GLY A 90 -21.84 -8.70 1.82
C GLY A 90 -20.68 -9.37 1.06
N MET A 91 -19.59 -8.66 0.76
CA MET A 91 -18.39 -9.23 0.12
C MET A 91 -17.34 -9.58 1.16
N THR A 92 -16.63 -10.68 0.92
CA THR A 92 -15.44 -11.06 1.68
C THR A 92 -14.22 -10.95 0.78
N GLN A 93 -13.21 -10.23 1.24
CA GLN A 93 -11.93 -10.06 0.56
C GLN A 93 -10.80 -10.52 1.49
N THR A 94 -9.72 -11.02 0.92
CA THR A 94 -8.52 -11.44 1.68
C THR A 94 -7.29 -10.98 0.93
N ASP A 95 -6.33 -10.45 1.67
CA ASP A 95 -5.03 -10.07 1.14
C ASP A 95 -3.94 -10.32 2.19
N GLU A 96 -2.68 -10.31 1.77
CA GLU A 96 -1.52 -10.60 2.60
C GLU A 96 -0.40 -9.59 2.35
N ILE A 97 0.33 -9.23 3.40
CA ILE A 97 1.50 -8.35 3.26
C ILE A 97 2.67 -9.16 2.70
N HIS A 98 3.10 -8.81 1.50
CA HIS A 98 4.23 -9.43 0.81
C HIS A 98 5.43 -8.51 0.73
N SER A 99 6.62 -9.12 0.79
CA SER A 99 7.88 -8.47 0.45
C SER A 99 8.25 -8.84 -0.98
N GLY A 100 8.36 -7.83 -1.84
CA GLY A 100 8.60 -8.01 -3.27
C GLY A 100 7.36 -8.56 -3.99
N GLY A 101 7.10 -8.13 -5.19
CA GLY A 101 5.91 -8.57 -5.95
C GLY A 101 6.17 -8.61 -7.44
N SER A 102 7.24 -7.96 -7.89
CA SER A 102 7.67 -7.91 -9.28
C SER A 102 9.20 -7.81 -9.34
N TYR A 103 9.75 -7.84 -10.55
CA TYR A 103 11.19 -7.78 -10.76
C TYR A 103 11.79 -6.48 -10.19
N LEU A 104 12.70 -6.62 -9.21
CA LEU A 104 13.37 -5.50 -8.51
C LEU A 104 12.39 -4.42 -8.03
N SER A 105 11.20 -4.83 -7.61
CA SER A 105 10.12 -3.91 -7.23
C SER A 105 9.46 -4.33 -5.93
N GLN A 106 9.00 -3.34 -5.17
CA GLN A 106 8.27 -3.50 -3.92
C GLN A 106 6.99 -2.67 -3.99
N ASN A 107 5.85 -3.33 -3.80
CA ASN A 107 4.57 -2.63 -3.63
C ASN A 107 4.51 -1.93 -2.26
N ASP A 108 3.56 -1.02 -2.11
CA ASP A 108 3.20 -0.50 -0.79
C ASP A 108 2.91 -1.67 0.17
N LEU A 109 3.43 -1.57 1.39
CA LEU A 109 3.16 -2.57 2.43
C LEU A 109 1.78 -2.37 3.08
N ARG A 110 1.13 -1.25 2.83
CA ARG A 110 -0.25 -1.06 3.23
C ARG A 110 -1.15 -1.98 2.40
N VAL A 111 -2.03 -2.69 3.08
CA VAL A 111 -3.04 -3.52 2.40
C VAL A 111 -4.25 -2.67 2.07
N HIS A 112 -4.57 -2.58 0.80
CA HIS A 112 -5.66 -1.75 0.28
C HIS A 112 -6.82 -2.60 -0.22
N PHE A 113 -8.04 -2.24 0.15
CA PHE A 113 -9.27 -2.88 -0.32
C PHE A 113 -10.20 -1.87 -0.97
N GLY A 114 -10.64 -2.17 -2.19
CA GLY A 114 -11.78 -1.49 -2.79
C GLY A 114 -13.09 -2.07 -2.22
N LEU A 115 -13.97 -1.21 -1.75
CA LEU A 115 -15.20 -1.60 -1.07
C LEU A 115 -16.44 -1.47 -1.95
N GLY A 116 -16.28 -1.03 -3.22
CA GLY A 116 -17.41 -0.72 -4.08
C GLY A 116 -18.28 0.38 -3.45
N ALA A 117 -19.59 0.18 -3.37
CA ALA A 117 -20.53 1.13 -2.77
C ALA A 117 -20.64 1.04 -1.23
N ALA A 118 -19.87 0.16 -0.58
CA ALA A 118 -19.97 -0.04 0.87
C ALA A 118 -19.21 1.05 1.63
N ALA A 119 -19.90 1.98 2.26
CA ALA A 119 -19.34 3.06 3.08
C ALA A 119 -18.94 2.63 4.50
N LYS A 120 -19.19 1.37 4.87
CA LYS A 120 -18.83 0.80 6.18
C LYS A 120 -18.26 -0.58 6.03
N ILE A 121 -17.39 -0.93 6.98
CA ILE A 121 -16.75 -2.24 7.08
C ILE A 121 -17.39 -2.98 8.24
N ASP A 122 -17.93 -4.17 7.95
CA ASP A 122 -18.63 -4.97 8.94
C ASP A 122 -17.63 -5.61 9.92
N ARG A 123 -16.54 -6.16 9.37
CA ARG A 123 -15.52 -6.87 10.17
C ARG A 123 -14.20 -6.96 9.42
N VAL A 124 -13.10 -6.84 10.18
CA VAL A 124 -11.75 -7.14 9.72
C VAL A 124 -11.10 -8.11 10.69
N GLU A 125 -10.50 -9.16 10.18
CA GLU A 125 -9.69 -10.13 10.93
C GLU A 125 -8.26 -10.03 10.42
N VAL A 126 -7.31 -9.78 11.34
CA VAL A 126 -5.87 -9.74 11.04
C VAL A 126 -5.23 -10.98 11.64
N TYR A 127 -4.73 -11.86 10.79
CA TYR A 127 -4.02 -13.09 11.16
C TYR A 127 -2.52 -12.81 11.13
N TRP A 128 -1.92 -12.71 12.30
CA TRP A 128 -0.51 -12.38 12.44
C TRP A 128 0.40 -13.61 12.29
N PRO A 129 1.63 -13.46 11.76
CA PRO A 129 2.62 -14.56 11.71
C PRO A 129 2.93 -15.18 13.06
N SER A 130 2.74 -14.47 14.16
CA SER A 130 2.87 -15.01 15.53
C SER A 130 1.81 -16.03 15.91
N GLY A 131 0.81 -16.25 15.05
CA GLY A 131 -0.36 -17.09 15.32
C GLY A 131 -1.50 -16.35 16.04
N LYS A 132 -1.32 -15.09 16.40
CA LYS A 132 -2.38 -14.26 16.99
C LYS A 132 -3.38 -13.82 15.93
N THR A 133 -4.62 -13.58 16.34
CA THR A 133 -5.65 -12.95 15.52
C THR A 133 -6.22 -11.74 16.23
N ASP A 134 -6.25 -10.60 15.56
CA ASP A 134 -6.98 -9.41 16.03
C ASP A 134 -8.24 -9.23 15.18
N THR A 135 -9.33 -8.82 15.83
CA THR A 135 -10.60 -8.53 15.17
C THR A 135 -10.95 -7.07 15.36
N LEU A 136 -11.27 -6.38 14.26
CA LEU A 136 -11.66 -4.98 14.24
C LEU A 136 -13.10 -4.88 13.74
N THR A 137 -13.88 -3.98 14.32
CA THR A 137 -15.27 -3.70 13.96
C THR A 137 -15.53 -2.21 14.00
N ASN A 138 -16.66 -1.79 13.43
CA ASN A 138 -17.11 -0.38 13.42
C ASN A 138 -16.11 0.56 12.70
N LEU A 139 -15.54 0.09 11.60
CA LEU A 139 -14.65 0.90 10.78
C LEU A 139 -15.44 1.58 9.65
N SER A 140 -15.06 2.82 9.35
CA SER A 140 -15.59 3.56 8.20
C SER A 140 -14.74 3.31 6.96
N ALA A 141 -15.34 3.43 5.79
CA ALA A 141 -14.62 3.50 4.52
C ALA A 141 -13.85 4.84 4.39
N ASP A 142 -13.05 4.96 3.35
CA ASP A 142 -12.28 6.13 2.95
C ASP A 142 -11.30 6.59 4.04
N GLN A 143 -10.67 5.61 4.71
CA GLN A 143 -9.75 5.85 5.82
C GLN A 143 -8.48 4.99 5.70
N PHE A 144 -7.40 5.53 6.26
CA PHE A 144 -6.18 4.80 6.58
C PHE A 144 -6.22 4.38 8.04
N TYR A 145 -6.06 3.09 8.30
CA TYR A 145 -6.00 2.55 9.66
C TYR A 145 -4.60 2.02 9.96
N SER A 146 -4.04 2.47 11.07
CA SER A 146 -2.80 1.91 11.63
C SER A 146 -3.17 0.87 12.69
N VAL A 147 -2.72 -0.38 12.48
CA VAL A 147 -3.06 -1.51 13.36
C VAL A 147 -1.79 -2.07 13.99
N LEU A 148 -1.74 -2.09 15.32
CA LEU A 148 -0.64 -2.66 16.08
C LEU A 148 -1.06 -4.03 16.63
N GLU A 149 -0.23 -5.04 16.39
CA GLU A 149 -0.47 -6.41 16.83
C GLU A 149 -0.83 -6.47 18.31
N GLY A 150 -2.02 -6.99 18.60
CA GLY A 150 -2.55 -7.14 19.93
C GLY A 150 -3.11 -5.88 20.59
N SER A 151 -3.11 -4.75 19.89
CA SER A 151 -3.68 -3.50 20.37
C SER A 151 -4.83 -2.99 19.49
N GLY A 152 -5.01 -3.58 18.29
CA GLY A 152 -6.01 -3.13 17.32
C GLY A 152 -5.62 -1.80 16.67
N VAL A 153 -6.63 -0.98 16.33
CA VAL A 153 -6.42 0.34 15.71
C VAL A 153 -5.74 1.29 16.71
N VAL A 154 -4.68 1.93 16.26
CA VAL A 154 -3.89 2.89 17.05
C VAL A 154 -3.59 4.14 16.22
N PRO A 155 -3.25 5.28 16.84
CA PRO A 155 -2.72 6.43 16.12
C PRO A 155 -1.47 6.08 15.32
N ALA A 156 -1.30 6.66 14.13
CA ALA A 156 -0.20 6.34 13.20
C ALA A 156 1.19 6.54 13.83
N GLU A 157 1.34 7.49 14.74
CA GLU A 157 2.58 7.80 15.45
C GLU A 157 3.09 6.61 16.30
N ARG A 158 2.20 5.70 16.69
CA ARG A 158 2.58 4.50 17.47
C ARG A 158 3.29 3.45 16.62
N ILE A 159 3.06 3.43 15.31
CA ILE A 159 3.68 2.46 14.40
C ILE A 159 4.78 3.09 13.55
N ARG A 160 4.69 4.38 13.27
CA ARG A 160 5.72 5.14 12.57
C ARG A 160 6.60 5.86 13.61
N PRO A 161 7.88 5.50 13.75
CA PRO A 161 8.77 6.28 14.59
C PRO A 161 8.84 7.71 14.04
N ALA A 162 8.82 8.68 14.95
CA ALA A 162 9.07 10.07 14.57
C ALA A 162 10.39 10.15 13.77
N PRO A 163 10.46 10.92 12.68
CA PRO A 163 11.70 11.12 11.99
C PRO A 163 12.73 11.65 13.00
N PRO A 164 13.99 11.19 12.93
CA PRO A 164 15.01 11.67 13.84
C PRO A 164 15.04 13.20 13.77
N SER A 165 14.96 13.84 14.93
CA SER A 165 15.06 15.30 15.01
C SER A 165 16.34 15.69 14.26
N LYS A 166 16.22 16.59 13.30
CA LYS A 166 17.39 17.18 12.62
C LYS A 166 18.14 18.02 13.65
N THR A 167 18.89 17.37 14.52
CA THR A 167 19.91 18.05 15.30
C THR A 167 20.91 18.58 14.28
N LYS A 168 20.90 19.89 14.07
CA LYS A 168 21.93 20.56 13.26
C LYS A 168 23.26 20.14 13.85
N ALA A 169 23.98 19.27 13.15
CA ALA A 169 25.38 19.07 13.46
C ALA A 169 26.05 20.46 13.39
N PRO A 170 26.86 20.85 14.39
CA PRO A 170 27.60 22.09 14.29
C PRO A 170 28.50 22.00 13.05
N VAL A 171 28.31 22.92 12.11
CA VAL A 171 29.19 23.08 10.96
C VAL A 171 30.55 23.49 11.55
N SER A 172 31.44 22.51 11.67
CA SER A 172 32.84 22.78 11.99
C SER A 172 33.48 23.47 10.80
N SER A 173 33.61 24.79 10.88
CA SER A 173 34.34 25.63 9.94
C SER A 173 35.85 25.53 10.24
N GLN A 174 36.45 24.40 10.00
CA GLN A 174 37.90 24.29 9.96
C GLN A 174 38.32 23.41 8.77
N LEU A 175 38.56 24.04 7.64
CA LEU A 175 39.39 23.49 6.60
C LEU A 175 40.84 23.67 7.04
N PRO A 176 41.66 22.60 7.18
CA PRO A 176 43.08 22.74 7.38
C PRO A 176 43.69 23.28 6.08
N GLY A 177 44.45 24.39 6.21
CA GLY A 177 45.14 25.05 5.10
C GLY A 177 46.07 24.14 4.34
N LEU A 178 45.90 24.11 3.03
CA LEU A 178 46.93 23.66 2.08
C LEU A 178 48.13 24.61 2.18
N ARG A 179 49.24 24.16 2.72
CA ARG A 179 50.56 24.80 2.53
C ARG A 179 51.11 24.36 1.19
N LYS A 180 51.68 25.35 0.48
CA LYS A 180 52.43 25.21 -0.78
C LYS A 180 53.65 24.32 -0.63
#